data_c393b15cffd6b1b51e83b006e5d5b663
#
_entry.id   c393b15cffd6b1b51e83b006e5d5b663
#
_cell.length_a   1.000
_cell.length_b   1.000
_cell.length_c   1.000
_cell.angle_alpha   90.00
_cell.angle_beta   90.00
_cell.angle_gamma   90.00
#
_symmetry.space_group_name_H-M   'P 1'
#
loop_
_entity.id
_entity.type
_entity.pdbx_description
1 polymer ?
#
loop_
_entity_poly.entity_id
_entity_poly.type
_entity_poly.pdbx_seq_one_letter_code
_entity_poly.pdbx_strand_id
1 'polypeptide(L)'
;DDGIYDVAGNEASTTQSNNTATLNDGRITIAKTVAYDTYFGTYNSIVQIDADTYVLAYAGNGEDGYIQTFTVSADGSTVTKVASLEHDGNRGIYNSLIQIDSDTYALAYYGHGAKADGGNSWGSIIKLFSIPQDGSTITEIAELNHDHYSSVKYHSLVQVDHDTYALAYYGYYGGSGNGNGGWIKTFTISGGTITQVK
;
A
#
# COMPACT_ATOMS: atom_id res chain seq x y z
N ASP A 1 -2.23 33.56 40.99
CA ASP A 1 -2.94 33.34 39.70
C ASP A 1 -2.25 32.19 39.00
N ASP A 2 -2.77 30.97 39.19
CA ASP A 2 -2.16 29.74 38.65
C ASP A 2 -2.88 29.26 37.38
N GLY A 3 -3.40 30.20 36.57
CA GLY A 3 -4.10 29.87 35.31
C GLY A 3 -3.15 29.35 34.24
N ILE A 4 -3.62 28.36 33.42
CA ILE A 4 -2.95 27.95 32.21
C ILE A 4 -3.40 28.88 31.09
N TYR A 5 -2.46 29.53 30.41
CA TYR A 5 -2.69 30.48 29.32
C TYR A 5 -2.18 29.93 28.00
N ASP A 6 -2.88 30.25 26.91
CA ASP A 6 -2.36 30.00 25.55
C ASP A 6 -1.26 31.02 25.17
N VAL A 7 -0.60 30.83 24.04
CA VAL A 7 0.45 31.74 23.55
C VAL A 7 -0.06 33.16 23.22
N ALA A 8 -1.37 33.39 23.17
CA ALA A 8 -2.00 34.69 22.98
C ALA A 8 -2.38 35.33 24.33
N GLY A 9 -2.13 34.67 25.47
CA GLY A 9 -2.42 35.15 26.81
C GLY A 9 -3.87 34.96 27.26
N ASN A 10 -4.64 34.09 26.58
CA ASN A 10 -6.01 33.78 27.04
C ASN A 10 -5.97 32.67 28.09
N GLU A 11 -6.69 32.88 29.18
CA GLU A 11 -6.83 31.89 30.23
C GLU A 11 -7.68 30.70 29.78
N ALA A 12 -7.24 29.47 30.06
CA ALA A 12 -8.01 28.28 29.79
C ALA A 12 -9.34 28.30 30.56
N SER A 13 -10.46 28.05 29.85
CA SER A 13 -11.78 28.06 30.49
C SER A 13 -11.88 26.98 31.56
N THR A 14 -12.20 27.39 32.81
CA THR A 14 -12.46 26.48 33.92
C THR A 14 -13.77 25.69 33.79
N THR A 15 -14.54 25.91 32.70
CA THR A 15 -15.82 25.23 32.40
C THR A 15 -15.74 24.17 31.32
N GLN A 16 -14.53 23.76 30.93
CA GLN A 16 -14.42 22.60 30.07
C GLN A 16 -14.83 21.32 30.81
N SER A 17 -15.92 20.71 30.36
CA SER A 17 -16.53 19.53 31.00
C SER A 17 -15.80 18.21 30.77
N ASN A 18 -14.63 18.22 30.12
CA ASN A 18 -13.79 17.05 29.91
C ASN A 18 -12.32 17.39 30.13
N ASN A 19 -11.93 17.38 31.39
CA ASN A 19 -10.54 17.52 31.85
C ASN A 19 -9.64 16.32 31.47
N THR A 20 -9.79 15.74 30.32
CA THR A 20 -8.85 14.74 29.79
C THR A 20 -8.00 15.37 28.69
N ALA A 21 -7.05 16.22 29.06
CA ALA A 21 -5.84 16.34 28.27
C ALA A 21 -5.10 15.01 28.44
N THR A 22 -5.25 14.10 27.49
CA THR A 22 -4.40 12.92 27.42
C THR A 22 -3.01 13.44 27.04
N LEU A 23 -2.15 13.66 28.03
CA LEU A 23 -0.73 13.85 27.76
C LEU A 23 -0.25 12.55 27.15
N ASN A 24 0.07 12.57 25.87
CA ASN A 24 0.82 11.49 25.25
C ASN A 24 2.21 11.50 25.94
N ASP A 25 2.40 10.61 26.92
CA ASP A 25 3.64 10.48 27.68
C ASP A 25 4.80 9.91 26.86
N GLY A 26 4.61 9.81 25.52
CA GLY A 26 5.58 9.25 24.60
C GLY A 26 5.69 7.72 24.65
N ARG A 27 4.83 7.04 25.40
CA ARG A 27 4.80 5.59 25.45
C ARG A 27 4.07 5.03 24.24
N ILE A 28 4.69 4.05 23.59
CA ILE A 28 4.05 3.23 22.56
C ILE A 28 3.49 1.99 23.25
N THR A 29 2.15 1.84 23.20
CA THR A 29 1.47 0.64 23.72
C THR A 29 0.82 -0.13 22.57
N ILE A 30 0.89 -1.46 22.62
CA ILE A 30 0.18 -2.33 21.67
C ILE A 30 -1.26 -2.48 22.15
N ALA A 31 -2.22 -1.92 21.41
CA ALA A 31 -3.64 -2.04 21.73
C ALA A 31 -4.19 -3.42 21.35
N LYS A 32 -3.79 -3.95 20.17
CA LYS A 32 -4.24 -5.25 19.66
C LYS A 32 -3.17 -5.89 18.77
N THR A 33 -3.12 -7.22 18.80
CA THR A 33 -2.38 -8.03 17.83
C THR A 33 -3.33 -9.03 17.18
N VAL A 34 -3.38 -9.06 15.85
CA VAL A 34 -4.20 -10.00 15.06
C VAL A 34 -3.32 -10.61 13.98
N ALA A 35 -3.40 -11.92 13.80
CA ALA A 35 -2.78 -12.61 12.67
C ALA A 35 -3.69 -12.46 11.44
N TYR A 36 -3.20 -11.80 10.38
CA TYR A 36 -3.87 -11.74 9.07
C TYR A 36 -3.48 -12.92 8.17
N ASP A 37 -2.31 -13.53 8.42
CA ASP A 37 -1.84 -14.78 7.85
C ASP A 37 -1.09 -15.57 8.93
N THR A 38 -1.39 -16.88 9.07
CA THR A 38 -0.80 -17.73 10.12
C THR A 38 0.44 -18.50 9.66
N TYR A 39 0.80 -18.42 8.38
CA TYR A 39 1.92 -19.18 7.82
C TYR A 39 3.05 -18.30 7.33
N PHE A 40 2.77 -17.20 6.61
CA PHE A 40 3.78 -16.34 6.01
C PHE A 40 3.57 -14.87 6.35
N GLY A 41 2.81 -14.10 5.59
CA GLY A 41 2.58 -12.68 5.87
C GLY A 41 3.84 -11.82 5.71
N THR A 42 4.53 -11.91 4.57
CA THR A 42 5.77 -11.18 4.28
C THR A 42 5.57 -10.10 3.21
N TYR A 43 6.57 -9.22 3.05
CA TYR A 43 6.55 -8.15 2.03
C TYR A 43 5.34 -7.22 2.11
N ASN A 44 5.00 -6.80 3.31
CA ASN A 44 3.80 -6.05 3.65
C ASN A 44 3.84 -4.61 3.15
N SER A 45 2.74 -4.14 2.58
CA SER A 45 2.48 -2.75 2.27
C SER A 45 1.04 -2.40 2.66
N ILE A 46 0.85 -1.44 3.57
CA ILE A 46 -0.46 -1.05 4.10
C ILE A 46 -0.76 0.42 3.79
N VAL A 47 -2.01 0.70 3.41
CA VAL A 47 -2.52 2.05 3.14
C VAL A 47 -3.85 2.23 3.87
N GLN A 48 -4.08 3.41 4.42
CA GLN A 48 -5.37 3.81 4.99
C GLN A 48 -6.32 4.22 3.85
N ILE A 49 -7.56 3.71 3.88
CA ILE A 49 -8.64 4.04 2.94
C ILE A 49 -9.42 5.24 3.46
N ASP A 50 -9.90 5.14 4.69
CA ASP A 50 -10.64 6.20 5.40
C ASP A 50 -10.31 6.21 6.90
N ALA A 51 -11.20 6.76 7.73
CA ALA A 51 -10.95 6.94 9.17
C ALA A 51 -10.66 5.64 9.93
N ASP A 52 -11.24 4.50 9.50
CA ASP A 52 -11.14 3.20 10.19
C ASP A 52 -10.84 2.02 9.26
N THR A 53 -10.78 2.23 7.95
CA THR A 53 -10.58 1.18 6.94
C THR A 53 -9.18 1.24 6.33
N TYR A 54 -8.56 0.07 6.18
CA TYR A 54 -7.20 -0.11 5.70
C TYR A 54 -7.14 -1.21 4.65
N VAL A 55 -6.21 -1.09 3.72
CA VAL A 55 -5.86 -2.13 2.74
C VAL A 55 -4.41 -2.55 2.91
N LEU A 56 -4.17 -3.88 2.94
CA LEU A 56 -2.86 -4.52 3.09
C LEU A 56 -2.60 -5.41 1.88
N ALA A 57 -1.46 -5.20 1.21
CA ALA A 57 -0.89 -6.15 0.26
C ALA A 57 0.25 -6.91 0.93
N TYR A 58 0.32 -8.23 0.71
CA TYR A 58 1.36 -9.09 1.29
C TYR A 58 1.57 -10.37 0.48
N ALA A 59 2.66 -11.08 0.76
CA ALA A 59 2.88 -12.44 0.27
C ALA A 59 2.49 -13.44 1.35
N GLY A 60 1.59 -14.37 1.00
CA GLY A 60 1.14 -15.47 1.84
C GLY A 60 1.92 -16.76 1.61
N ASN A 61 1.27 -17.89 1.92
CA ASN A 61 1.86 -19.21 1.75
C ASN A 61 2.24 -19.47 0.27
N GLY A 62 3.43 -20.00 0.04
CA GLY A 62 3.95 -20.21 -1.33
C GLY A 62 4.48 -18.94 -2.00
N GLU A 63 4.51 -17.81 -1.30
CA GLU A 63 4.77 -16.46 -1.83
C GLU A 63 3.63 -15.91 -2.71
N ASP A 64 2.45 -16.55 -2.69
CA ASP A 64 1.27 -16.06 -3.41
C ASP A 64 0.87 -14.66 -2.95
N GLY A 65 0.45 -13.80 -3.88
CA GLY A 65 0.11 -12.41 -3.61
C GLY A 65 -1.33 -12.23 -3.14
N TYR A 66 -1.51 -11.59 -1.99
CA TYR A 66 -2.81 -11.26 -1.43
C TYR A 66 -2.98 -9.76 -1.21
N ILE A 67 -4.20 -9.29 -1.37
CA ILE A 67 -4.66 -7.97 -0.93
C ILE A 67 -5.89 -8.15 -0.04
N GLN A 68 -5.89 -7.51 1.14
CA GLN A 68 -6.95 -7.64 2.14
C GLN A 68 -7.33 -6.27 2.69
N THR A 69 -8.62 -6.11 3.01
CA THR A 69 -9.13 -4.93 3.70
C THR A 69 -9.49 -5.26 5.14
N PHE A 70 -9.31 -4.29 6.01
CA PHE A 70 -9.56 -4.39 7.45
C PHE A 70 -10.21 -3.11 7.96
N THR A 71 -11.07 -3.25 8.98
CA THR A 71 -11.45 -2.12 9.83
C THR A 71 -10.71 -2.20 11.15
N VAL A 72 -10.36 -1.02 11.67
CA VAL A 72 -9.70 -0.85 12.97
C VAL A 72 -10.49 0.16 13.78
N SER A 73 -10.98 -0.22 14.97
CA SER A 73 -11.69 0.71 15.86
C SER A 73 -10.80 1.90 16.27
N ALA A 74 -11.40 3.06 16.55
CA ALA A 74 -10.68 4.29 16.88
C ALA A 74 -9.72 4.14 18.09
N ASP A 75 -10.02 3.24 19.03
CA ASP A 75 -9.16 2.92 20.17
C ASP A 75 -8.14 1.80 19.87
N GLY A 76 -8.12 1.27 18.63
CA GLY A 76 -7.25 0.18 18.19
C GLY A 76 -7.55 -1.18 18.83
N SER A 77 -8.62 -1.32 19.62
CA SER A 77 -8.93 -2.56 20.37
C SER A 77 -9.50 -3.67 19.49
N THR A 78 -10.08 -3.32 18.34
CA THR A 78 -10.69 -4.26 17.41
C THR A 78 -10.10 -4.10 16.01
N VAL A 79 -9.69 -5.21 15.41
CA VAL A 79 -9.27 -5.33 14.00
C VAL A 79 -10.09 -6.42 13.36
N THR A 80 -10.84 -6.10 12.31
CA THR A 80 -11.73 -7.03 11.62
C THR A 80 -11.38 -7.08 10.13
N LYS A 81 -11.14 -8.27 9.60
CA LYS A 81 -10.99 -8.47 8.15
C LYS A 81 -12.34 -8.30 7.45
N VAL A 82 -12.37 -7.50 6.37
CA VAL A 82 -13.56 -7.19 5.57
C VAL A 82 -13.57 -8.02 4.28
N ALA A 83 -12.56 -7.87 3.43
CA ALA A 83 -12.45 -8.57 2.16
C ALA A 83 -11.04 -9.10 1.93
N SER A 84 -10.90 -10.01 0.96
CA SER A 84 -9.62 -10.59 0.55
C SER A 84 -9.68 -11.00 -0.91
N LEU A 85 -8.59 -10.74 -1.64
CA LEU A 85 -8.37 -11.17 -3.02
C LEU A 85 -6.95 -11.75 -3.13
N GLU A 86 -6.82 -12.93 -3.74
CA GLU A 86 -5.54 -13.43 -4.25
C GLU A 86 -5.30 -12.78 -5.61
N HIS A 87 -4.31 -11.86 -5.68
CA HIS A 87 -4.02 -11.13 -6.90
C HIS A 87 -2.95 -11.79 -7.77
N ASP A 88 -2.19 -12.72 -7.21
CA ASP A 88 -1.19 -13.52 -7.93
C ASP A 88 -0.99 -14.87 -7.21
N GLY A 89 -1.50 -15.95 -7.81
CA GLY A 89 -1.40 -17.32 -7.27
C GLY A 89 -0.04 -18.01 -7.55
N ASN A 90 0.97 -17.25 -7.99
CA ASN A 90 2.31 -17.78 -8.20
C ASN A 90 3.34 -17.05 -7.34
N ARG A 91 3.28 -15.71 -7.31
CA ARG A 91 4.20 -14.89 -6.51
C ARG A 91 3.72 -13.45 -6.40
N GLY A 92 3.66 -12.91 -5.18
CA GLY A 92 3.31 -11.51 -4.91
C GLY A 92 4.24 -10.90 -3.87
N ILE A 93 5.53 -10.72 -4.22
CA ILE A 93 6.56 -10.28 -3.27
C ILE A 93 7.08 -8.87 -3.58
N TYR A 94 7.71 -8.24 -2.55
CA TYR A 94 8.24 -6.86 -2.63
C TYR A 94 7.14 -5.83 -2.93
N ASN A 95 6.01 -5.95 -2.28
CA ASN A 95 4.82 -5.14 -2.48
C ASN A 95 5.05 -3.66 -2.13
N SER A 96 4.56 -2.77 -3.00
CA SER A 96 4.45 -1.33 -2.76
C SER A 96 3.07 -0.87 -3.23
N LEU A 97 2.18 -0.59 -2.27
CA LEU A 97 0.79 -0.20 -2.46
C LEU A 97 0.62 1.29 -2.21
N ILE A 98 -0.09 1.99 -3.09
CA ILE A 98 -0.47 3.40 -2.91
C ILE A 98 -1.94 3.62 -3.29
N GLN A 99 -2.55 4.64 -2.73
CA GLN A 99 -3.84 5.15 -3.17
C GLN A 99 -3.63 6.12 -4.34
N ILE A 100 -4.46 6.00 -5.39
CA ILE A 100 -4.47 6.85 -6.59
C ILE A 100 -5.53 7.94 -6.45
N ASP A 101 -6.75 7.53 -6.10
CA ASP A 101 -7.89 8.40 -5.85
C ASP A 101 -8.81 7.79 -4.77
N SER A 102 -10.05 8.23 -4.66
CA SER A 102 -10.97 7.85 -3.58
C SER A 102 -11.22 6.34 -3.47
N ASP A 103 -11.13 5.60 -4.58
CA ASP A 103 -11.45 4.18 -4.66
C ASP A 103 -10.49 3.36 -5.53
N THR A 104 -9.44 4.00 -6.07
CA THR A 104 -8.44 3.34 -6.91
C THR A 104 -7.10 3.24 -6.21
N TYR A 105 -6.50 2.05 -6.27
CA TYR A 105 -5.20 1.71 -5.66
C TYR A 105 -4.28 1.10 -6.69
N ALA A 106 -2.98 1.44 -6.63
CA ALA A 106 -1.93 0.82 -7.43
C ALA A 106 -1.01 0.01 -6.55
N LEU A 107 -0.72 -1.23 -6.97
CA LEU A 107 0.20 -2.16 -6.34
C LEU A 107 1.33 -2.49 -7.32
N ALA A 108 2.56 -2.10 -6.97
CA ALA A 108 3.76 -2.58 -7.65
C ALA A 108 4.36 -3.76 -6.88
N TYR A 109 4.71 -4.85 -7.59
CA TYR A 109 5.23 -6.07 -6.96
C TYR A 109 6.03 -6.91 -7.96
N TYR A 110 6.78 -7.90 -7.48
CA TYR A 110 7.35 -8.95 -8.30
C TYR A 110 6.43 -10.16 -8.34
N GLY A 111 6.08 -10.60 -9.54
CA GLY A 111 5.12 -11.67 -9.73
C GLY A 111 5.13 -12.26 -11.13
N HIS A 112 4.02 -12.94 -11.49
CA HIS A 112 3.83 -13.60 -12.77
C HIS A 112 2.62 -13.00 -13.50
N GLY A 113 2.86 -12.19 -14.52
CA GLY A 113 1.81 -11.42 -15.18
C GLY A 113 1.89 -11.40 -16.69
N ALA A 114 0.84 -10.86 -17.30
CA ALA A 114 0.70 -10.76 -18.75
C ALA A 114 1.69 -9.75 -19.34
N LYS A 115 2.33 -10.13 -20.44
CA LYS A 115 3.18 -9.25 -21.24
C LYS A 115 2.38 -8.51 -22.31
N ALA A 116 2.86 -7.33 -22.70
CA ALA A 116 2.27 -6.55 -23.77
C ALA A 116 2.30 -7.27 -25.15
N ASP A 117 3.24 -8.19 -25.36
CA ASP A 117 3.40 -9.00 -26.59
C ASP A 117 2.65 -10.34 -26.54
N GLY A 118 1.88 -10.57 -25.47
CA GLY A 118 1.16 -11.82 -25.20
C GLY A 118 1.98 -12.83 -24.40
N GLY A 119 1.29 -13.77 -23.77
CA GLY A 119 1.87 -14.72 -22.83
C GLY A 119 2.13 -14.12 -21.45
N ASN A 120 2.64 -14.93 -20.53
CA ASN A 120 2.95 -14.53 -19.15
C ASN A 120 4.44 -14.68 -18.86
N SER A 121 4.97 -13.85 -17.99
CA SER A 121 6.34 -13.97 -17.48
C SER A 121 6.49 -13.44 -16.08
N TRP A 122 7.55 -13.87 -15.43
CA TRP A 122 8.03 -13.26 -14.20
C TRP A 122 8.53 -11.84 -14.47
N GLY A 123 8.25 -10.92 -13.55
CA GLY A 123 8.70 -9.55 -13.73
C GLY A 123 8.19 -8.57 -12.68
N SER A 124 8.44 -7.30 -12.94
CA SER A 124 7.86 -6.20 -12.19
C SER A 124 6.51 -5.84 -12.77
N ILE A 125 5.49 -5.93 -11.93
CA ILE A 125 4.09 -5.76 -12.30
C ILE A 125 3.51 -4.58 -11.55
N ILE A 126 2.67 -3.81 -12.22
CA ILE A 126 1.77 -2.85 -11.58
C ILE A 126 0.35 -3.32 -11.86
N LYS A 127 -0.45 -3.50 -10.80
CA LYS A 127 -1.90 -3.74 -10.89
C LYS A 127 -2.68 -2.57 -10.30
N LEU A 128 -3.84 -2.30 -10.88
CA LEU A 128 -4.81 -1.37 -10.32
C LEU A 128 -6.00 -2.14 -9.74
N PHE A 129 -6.47 -1.65 -8.60
CA PHE A 129 -7.64 -2.20 -7.91
C PHE A 129 -8.64 -1.10 -7.62
N SER A 130 -9.93 -1.40 -7.80
CA SER A 130 -11.02 -0.61 -7.23
C SER A 130 -11.42 -1.19 -5.89
N ILE A 131 -11.40 -0.37 -4.85
CA ILE A 131 -11.75 -0.72 -3.47
C ILE A 131 -12.56 0.44 -2.90
N PRO A 132 -13.87 0.26 -2.64
CA PRO A 132 -14.71 1.30 -2.06
C PRO A 132 -14.24 1.65 -0.64
N GLN A 133 -14.65 2.83 -0.14
CA GLN A 133 -14.22 3.36 1.17
C GLN A 133 -14.51 2.42 2.34
N ASP A 134 -15.59 1.64 2.28
CA ASP A 134 -15.94 0.64 3.30
C ASP A 134 -15.11 -0.65 3.20
N GLY A 135 -14.23 -0.76 2.19
CA GLY A 135 -13.38 -1.93 1.97
C GLY A 135 -14.13 -3.21 1.60
N SER A 136 -15.45 -3.14 1.29
CA SER A 136 -16.32 -4.31 1.15
C SER A 136 -15.97 -5.22 -0.02
N THR A 137 -15.35 -4.67 -1.08
CA THR A 137 -14.96 -5.42 -2.27
C THR A 137 -13.57 -5.01 -2.76
N ILE A 138 -12.88 -5.93 -3.42
CA ILE A 138 -11.60 -5.68 -4.08
C ILE A 138 -11.72 -6.21 -5.51
N THR A 139 -11.59 -5.32 -6.50
CA THR A 139 -11.71 -5.68 -7.92
C THR A 139 -10.46 -5.24 -8.66
N GLU A 140 -9.78 -6.15 -9.34
CA GLU A 140 -8.69 -5.82 -10.24
C GLU A 140 -9.24 -5.17 -11.52
N ILE A 141 -8.69 -4.03 -11.93
CA ILE A 141 -9.12 -3.25 -13.10
C ILE A 141 -8.08 -3.15 -14.21
N ALA A 142 -6.80 -3.26 -13.89
CA ALA A 142 -5.74 -3.23 -14.90
C ALA A 142 -4.46 -3.91 -14.40
N GLU A 143 -3.65 -4.38 -15.35
CA GLU A 143 -2.32 -4.93 -15.11
C GLU A 143 -1.34 -4.45 -16.17
N LEU A 144 -0.11 -4.15 -15.77
CA LEU A 144 1.03 -3.89 -16.64
C LEU A 144 2.27 -4.64 -16.11
N ASN A 145 2.77 -5.61 -16.87
CA ASN A 145 4.10 -6.18 -16.64
C ASN A 145 5.12 -5.34 -17.42
N HIS A 146 5.82 -4.43 -16.73
CA HIS A 146 6.71 -3.44 -17.35
C HIS A 146 8.18 -3.82 -17.37
N ASP A 147 8.55 -4.94 -16.72
CA ASP A 147 9.92 -5.45 -16.67
C ASP A 147 9.93 -6.97 -16.54
N HIS A 148 10.26 -7.65 -17.62
CA HIS A 148 10.12 -9.12 -17.79
C HIS A 148 11.33 -9.93 -17.27
N TYR A 149 12.06 -9.40 -16.28
CA TYR A 149 13.24 -10.06 -15.76
C TYR A 149 13.02 -10.69 -14.39
N SER A 150 13.63 -11.84 -14.15
CA SER A 150 13.43 -12.68 -12.96
C SER A 150 14.12 -12.18 -11.69
N SER A 151 14.80 -11.04 -11.73
CA SER A 151 15.62 -10.55 -10.60
C SER A 151 15.13 -9.20 -10.04
N VAL A 152 13.85 -8.88 -10.21
CA VAL A 152 13.29 -7.61 -9.76
C VAL A 152 12.92 -7.68 -8.28
N LYS A 153 13.26 -6.63 -7.49
CA LYS A 153 13.08 -6.58 -6.04
C LYS A 153 12.87 -5.14 -5.53
N TYR A 154 12.34 -5.03 -4.30
CA TYR A 154 12.33 -3.79 -3.52
C TYR A 154 11.63 -2.63 -4.21
N HIS A 155 10.40 -2.86 -4.61
CA HIS A 155 9.57 -1.82 -5.23
C HIS A 155 9.25 -0.69 -4.24
N SER A 156 9.31 0.54 -4.74
CA SER A 156 8.83 1.73 -4.04
C SER A 156 8.13 2.63 -5.06
N LEU A 157 6.80 2.65 -5.00
CA LEU A 157 5.93 3.43 -5.89
C LEU A 157 5.48 4.69 -5.17
N VAL A 158 5.54 5.83 -5.83
CA VAL A 158 5.09 7.12 -5.30
C VAL A 158 4.36 7.92 -6.37
N GLN A 159 3.41 8.74 -5.95
CA GLN A 159 2.78 9.74 -6.81
C GLN A 159 3.72 10.96 -6.96
N VAL A 160 3.90 11.43 -8.18
CA VAL A 160 4.70 12.62 -8.50
C VAL A 160 3.79 13.81 -8.80
N ASP A 161 2.72 13.58 -9.56
CA ASP A 161 1.70 14.56 -9.92
C ASP A 161 0.36 13.84 -10.06
N HIS A 162 -0.70 14.56 -10.39
CA HIS A 162 -2.09 14.09 -10.45
C HIS A 162 -2.26 12.71 -11.12
N ASP A 163 -1.59 12.49 -12.25
CA ASP A 163 -1.65 11.24 -13.03
C ASP A 163 -0.29 10.58 -13.26
N THR A 164 0.79 11.16 -12.71
CA THR A 164 2.17 10.72 -12.92
C THR A 164 2.74 10.07 -11.68
N TYR A 165 3.38 8.92 -11.86
CA TYR A 165 3.93 8.07 -10.81
C TYR A 165 5.37 7.70 -11.12
N ALA A 166 6.19 7.55 -10.08
CA ALA A 166 7.55 7.04 -10.16
C ALA A 166 7.68 5.75 -9.36
N LEU A 167 8.31 4.75 -9.95
CA LEU A 167 8.62 3.47 -9.34
C LEU A 167 10.14 3.28 -9.29
N ALA A 168 10.70 3.24 -8.09
CA ALA A 168 12.06 2.81 -7.85
C ALA A 168 12.10 1.31 -7.54
N TYR A 169 13.06 0.59 -8.10
CA TYR A 169 13.22 -0.86 -7.86
C TYR A 169 14.64 -1.31 -8.17
N TYR A 170 15.02 -2.47 -7.67
CA TYR A 170 16.24 -3.18 -8.06
C TYR A 170 15.89 -4.20 -9.14
N GLY A 171 16.65 -4.25 -10.23
CA GLY A 171 16.37 -5.15 -11.34
C GLY A 171 17.55 -5.33 -12.29
N TYR A 172 17.34 -6.17 -13.29
CA TYR A 172 18.31 -6.44 -14.34
C TYR A 172 17.98 -5.60 -15.58
N TYR A 173 18.97 -4.95 -16.14
CA TYR A 173 18.83 -4.26 -17.42
C TYR A 173 19.24 -5.17 -18.57
N GLY A 174 18.28 -5.61 -19.36
CA GLY A 174 18.44 -6.58 -20.46
C GLY A 174 19.05 -6.05 -21.75
N GLY A 175 19.89 -5.01 -21.69
CA GLY A 175 20.63 -4.46 -22.82
C GLY A 175 22.13 -4.51 -22.57
N SER A 176 22.87 -5.34 -23.31
CA SER A 176 24.33 -5.25 -23.48
C SER A 176 25.18 -5.27 -22.20
N GLY A 177 25.07 -6.31 -21.38
CA GLY A 177 26.11 -6.68 -20.41
C GLY A 177 26.16 -5.89 -19.11
N ASN A 178 25.21 -5.04 -18.82
CA ASN A 178 25.12 -4.33 -17.55
C ASN A 178 24.25 -5.10 -16.56
N GLY A 179 24.86 -5.53 -15.46
CA GLY A 179 24.25 -6.35 -14.44
C GLY A 179 23.07 -5.70 -13.69
N ASN A 180 22.73 -6.28 -12.56
CA ASN A 180 21.67 -5.77 -11.67
C ASN A 180 22.00 -4.37 -11.14
N GLY A 181 20.99 -3.50 -11.04
CA GLY A 181 21.13 -2.13 -10.56
C GLY A 181 19.83 -1.56 -10.01
N GLY A 182 19.90 -0.35 -9.47
CA GLY A 182 18.74 0.44 -9.09
C GLY A 182 18.20 1.21 -10.29
N TRP A 183 16.88 1.16 -10.47
CA TRP A 183 16.17 1.78 -11.58
C TRP A 183 15.03 2.66 -11.08
N ILE A 184 14.73 3.71 -11.83
CA ILE A 184 13.50 4.49 -11.67
C ILE A 184 12.80 4.52 -13.02
N LYS A 185 11.52 4.15 -13.03
CA LYS A 185 10.61 4.28 -14.18
C LYS A 185 9.46 5.21 -13.83
N THR A 186 8.94 5.90 -14.83
CA THR A 186 7.77 6.75 -14.68
C THR A 186 6.59 6.20 -15.47
N PHE A 187 5.40 6.36 -14.91
CA PHE A 187 4.14 5.88 -15.46
C PHE A 187 3.10 6.99 -15.39
N THR A 188 2.15 6.96 -16.32
CA THR A 188 0.88 7.66 -16.15
C THR A 188 -0.21 6.63 -15.85
N ILE A 189 -1.11 6.98 -14.91
CA ILE A 189 -2.30 6.19 -14.57
C ILE A 189 -3.50 7.11 -14.72
N SER A 190 -4.38 6.79 -15.66
CA SER A 190 -5.57 7.60 -15.95
C SER A 190 -6.67 6.73 -16.53
N GLY A 191 -7.91 6.88 -16.02
CA GLY A 191 -9.09 6.14 -16.50
C GLY A 191 -8.93 4.62 -16.45
N GLY A 192 -8.24 4.09 -15.43
CA GLY A 192 -7.99 2.66 -15.30
C GLY A 192 -6.89 2.10 -16.23
N THR A 193 -6.11 2.96 -16.90
CA THR A 193 -5.05 2.55 -17.81
C THR A 193 -3.68 2.94 -17.25
N ILE A 194 -2.72 2.01 -17.31
CA ILE A 194 -1.32 2.21 -16.91
C ILE A 194 -0.47 2.34 -18.16
N THR A 195 0.28 3.43 -18.30
CA THR A 195 1.19 3.65 -19.43
C THR A 195 2.59 3.96 -18.92
N GLN A 196 3.60 3.19 -19.34
CA GLN A 196 4.99 3.51 -19.06
C GLN A 196 5.43 4.72 -19.90
N VAL A 197 6.05 5.72 -19.24
CA VAL A 197 6.54 6.94 -19.91
C VAL A 197 8.03 6.80 -20.22
N LYS A 198 8.84 6.36 -19.22
CA LYS A 198 10.29 6.22 -19.39
C LYS A 198 10.88 5.20 -18.42
#